data_84cdc04f8481ea1c576904df25280d84
#
_entry.id   84cdc04f8481ea1c576904df25280d84
#
_cell.length_a   1.000
_cell.length_b   1.000
_cell.length_c   1.000
_cell.angle_alpha   90.00
_cell.angle_beta   90.00
_cell.angle_gamma   90.00
#
_symmetry.space_group_name_H-M   'P 1'
#
loop_
_entity.id
_entity.type
_entity.pdbx_description
1 polymer ?
#
loop_
_entity_poly.entity_id
_entity_poly.type
_entity_poly.pdbx_seq_one_letter_code
_entity_poly.pdbx_strand_id
1 'polypeptide(L)'
;MPSLEFLKLNDSIISSFRDIGTSFKNVRVLHIGRCELREVQGIQAFEQLEELYIGYNEIDELFDIGFIEHLQVLDFEGNNVKDIDQLYYLKRCRKLTSVNLINNPV
;
A
#
# COMPACT_ATOMS: atom_id res chain seq x y z
N MET A 1 -3.23 10.76 16.62
CA MET A 1 -1.80 10.89 16.98
C MET A 1 -1.04 11.50 15.81
N PRO A 2 -1.01 12.81 15.75
CA PRO A 2 -0.44 13.50 14.58
C PRO A 2 1.06 13.27 14.39
N SER A 3 1.77 12.89 15.44
CA SER A 3 3.22 12.67 15.36
C SER A 3 3.60 11.22 15.05
N LEU A 4 2.63 10.31 14.91
CA LEU A 4 2.93 8.91 14.63
C LEU A 4 3.42 8.76 13.19
N GLU A 5 4.61 8.19 13.02
CA GLU A 5 5.21 7.98 11.69
C GLU A 5 5.24 6.52 11.26
N PHE A 6 5.14 5.60 12.19
CA PHE A 6 5.17 4.15 11.92
C PHE A 6 3.88 3.53 12.46
N LEU A 7 3.18 2.77 11.60
CA LEU A 7 1.94 2.11 12.00
C LEU A 7 1.97 0.66 11.52
N LYS A 8 1.69 -0.26 12.42
CA LYS A 8 1.67 -1.68 12.12
C LYS A 8 0.31 -2.27 12.49
N LEU A 9 -0.42 -2.71 11.49
CA LEU A 9 -1.78 -3.25 11.64
C LEU A 9 -1.90 -4.65 11.03
N ASN A 10 -0.82 -5.41 10.99
CA ASN A 10 -0.85 -6.76 10.41
C ASN A 10 -1.90 -7.62 11.11
N ASP A 11 -2.50 -8.52 10.34
CA ASP A 11 -3.48 -9.49 10.84
C ASP A 11 -4.75 -8.84 11.42
N SER A 12 -5.05 -7.62 10.99
CA SER A 12 -6.26 -6.90 11.39
C SER A 12 -7.27 -6.89 10.24
N ILE A 13 -8.53 -6.67 10.56
CA ILE A 13 -9.55 -6.45 9.53
C ILE A 13 -9.70 -4.94 9.37
N ILE A 14 -9.41 -4.45 8.17
CA ILE A 14 -9.44 -3.01 7.88
C ILE A 14 -10.63 -2.72 6.98
N SER A 15 -11.53 -1.86 7.44
CA SER A 15 -12.73 -1.53 6.69
C SER A 15 -12.59 -0.26 5.85
N SER A 16 -11.67 0.64 6.22
CA SER A 16 -11.50 1.89 5.49
C SER A 16 -10.11 2.47 5.68
N PHE A 17 -9.39 2.62 4.57
CA PHE A 17 -8.09 3.32 4.59
C PHE A 17 -8.25 4.82 4.79
N ARG A 18 -9.34 5.36 4.24
CA ARG A 18 -9.55 6.80 4.31
C ARG A 18 -9.62 7.29 5.75
N ASP A 19 -10.40 6.60 6.58
CA ASP A 19 -10.56 7.01 7.97
C ASP A 19 -9.26 6.87 8.74
N ILE A 20 -8.54 5.77 8.54
CA ILE A 20 -7.26 5.53 9.21
C ILE A 20 -6.23 6.58 8.76
N GLY A 21 -6.14 6.81 7.44
CA GLY A 21 -5.17 7.76 6.90
C GLY A 21 -5.40 9.18 7.36
N THR A 22 -6.66 9.60 7.49
CA THR A 22 -6.99 10.92 8.00
C THR A 22 -6.52 11.10 9.44
N SER A 23 -6.64 10.04 10.24
CA SER A 23 -6.21 10.07 11.65
C SER A 23 -4.69 10.03 11.79
N PHE A 24 -3.98 9.46 10.81
CA PHE A 24 -2.53 9.22 10.90
C PHE A 24 -1.81 9.81 9.70
N LYS A 25 -2.00 11.10 9.45
CA LYS A 25 -1.45 11.78 8.28
C LYS A 25 0.07 11.76 8.19
N ASN A 26 0.75 11.63 9.31
CA ASN A 26 2.21 11.69 9.35
C ASN A 26 2.86 10.32 9.25
N VAL A 27 2.08 9.25 9.04
CA VAL A 27 2.64 7.92 8.91
C VAL A 27 3.46 7.84 7.62
N ARG A 28 4.70 7.42 7.76
CA ARG A 28 5.64 7.24 6.67
C ARG A 28 5.87 5.76 6.36
N VAL A 29 5.71 4.89 7.34
CA VAL A 29 5.88 3.45 7.20
C VAL A 29 4.63 2.75 7.68
N LEU A 30 3.99 1.97 6.79
CA LEU A 30 2.74 1.30 7.09
C LEU A 30 2.86 -0.20 6.81
N HIS A 31 2.60 -1.00 7.83
CA HIS A 31 2.54 -2.46 7.72
C HIS A 31 1.09 -2.92 7.87
N ILE A 32 0.52 -3.47 6.81
CA ILE A 32 -0.86 -3.98 6.80
C ILE A 32 -0.94 -5.32 6.06
N GLY A 33 0.00 -6.20 6.33
CA GLY A 33 -0.03 -7.54 5.76
C GLY A 33 -1.11 -8.40 6.40
N ARG A 34 -1.65 -9.34 5.64
CA ARG A 34 -2.64 -10.32 6.12
C ARG A 34 -3.88 -9.70 6.73
N CYS A 35 -4.40 -8.66 6.09
CA CYS A 35 -5.58 -7.94 6.57
C CYS A 35 -6.82 -8.24 5.72
N GLU A 36 -6.77 -9.28 4.90
CA GLU A 36 -7.88 -9.71 4.03
C GLU A 36 -8.35 -8.61 3.09
N LEU A 37 -7.44 -7.74 2.70
CA LEU A 37 -7.77 -6.62 1.81
C LEU A 37 -7.93 -7.10 0.37
N ARG A 38 -8.96 -6.60 -0.30
CA ARG A 38 -9.17 -6.85 -1.73
C ARG A 38 -8.90 -5.63 -2.56
N GLU A 39 -8.85 -4.48 -1.93
CA GLU A 39 -8.59 -3.21 -2.61
C GLU A 39 -7.89 -2.27 -1.67
N VAL A 40 -7.33 -1.20 -2.24
CA VAL A 40 -6.60 -0.19 -1.47
C VAL A 40 -7.18 1.20 -1.66
N GLN A 41 -8.45 1.30 -2.01
CA GLN A 41 -9.10 2.57 -2.21
C GLN A 41 -8.99 3.41 -0.93
N GLY A 42 -8.54 4.66 -1.09
CA GLY A 42 -8.35 5.56 0.04
C GLY A 42 -6.95 5.55 0.63
N ILE A 43 -6.05 4.69 0.15
CA ILE A 43 -4.68 4.62 0.67
C ILE A 43 -3.93 5.95 0.54
N GLN A 44 -4.29 6.76 -0.44
CA GLN A 44 -3.66 8.06 -0.66
C GLN A 44 -3.96 9.06 0.47
N ALA A 45 -4.86 8.74 1.40
CA ALA A 45 -5.08 9.57 2.58
C ALA A 45 -3.86 9.58 3.50
N PHE A 46 -2.99 8.60 3.38
CA PHE A 46 -1.68 8.61 4.04
C PHE A 46 -0.74 9.48 3.23
N GLU A 47 -0.83 10.79 3.40
CA GLU A 47 -0.17 11.76 2.54
C GLU A 47 1.36 11.71 2.55
N GLN A 48 1.95 11.21 3.64
CA GLN A 48 3.39 11.18 3.81
C GLN A 48 3.99 9.78 3.64
N LEU A 49 3.21 8.83 3.11
CA LEU A 49 3.62 7.44 3.05
C LEU A 49 4.83 7.24 2.14
N GLU A 50 5.87 6.61 2.69
CA GLU A 50 7.12 6.30 1.98
C GLU A 50 7.35 4.81 1.81
N GLU A 51 6.91 4.01 2.79
CA GLU A 51 7.09 2.56 2.73
C GLU A 51 5.77 1.87 3.05
N LEU A 52 5.35 1.01 2.14
CA LEU A 52 4.10 0.27 2.27
C LEU A 52 4.38 -1.23 2.21
N TYR A 53 4.09 -1.91 3.31
CA TYR A 53 4.21 -3.37 3.41
C TYR A 53 2.82 -3.95 3.50
N ILE A 54 2.30 -4.41 2.36
CA ILE A 54 0.91 -4.80 2.20
C ILE A 54 0.78 -6.25 1.69
N GLY A 55 1.75 -7.08 2.04
CA GLY A 55 1.80 -8.45 1.57
C GLY A 55 0.68 -9.35 2.09
N TYR A 56 0.43 -10.41 1.35
CA TYR A 56 -0.50 -11.48 1.72
C TYR A 56 -1.92 -10.99 1.96
N ASN A 57 -2.37 -10.14 1.06
CA ASN A 57 -3.77 -9.74 0.93
C ASN A 57 -4.30 -10.33 -0.39
N GLU A 58 -5.43 -9.86 -0.86
CA GLU A 58 -6.04 -10.37 -2.09
C GLU A 58 -6.20 -9.25 -3.13
N ILE A 59 -5.25 -8.34 -3.18
CA ILE A 59 -5.32 -7.14 -4.00
C ILE A 59 -4.88 -7.48 -5.43
N ASP A 60 -5.67 -7.11 -6.41
CA ASP A 60 -5.37 -7.38 -7.81
C ASP A 60 -5.11 -6.13 -8.65
N GLU A 61 -5.25 -4.94 -8.06
CA GLU A 61 -5.06 -3.68 -8.77
C GLU A 61 -4.07 -2.77 -8.07
N LEU A 62 -3.27 -2.05 -8.85
CA LEU A 62 -2.26 -1.12 -8.35
C LEU A 62 -2.62 0.34 -8.63
N PHE A 63 -3.81 0.60 -9.17
CA PHE A 63 -4.21 1.94 -9.59
C PHE A 63 -4.07 2.98 -8.48
N ASP A 64 -4.64 2.67 -7.31
CA ASP A 64 -4.63 3.64 -6.19
C ASP A 64 -3.24 3.86 -5.62
N ILE A 65 -2.40 2.84 -5.66
CA ILE A 65 -1.02 2.95 -5.17
C ILE A 65 -0.23 3.95 -6.01
N GLY A 66 -0.56 4.08 -7.29
CA GLY A 66 0.09 5.02 -8.18
C GLY A 66 -0.06 6.49 -7.79
N PHE A 67 -0.98 6.82 -6.88
CA PHE A 67 -1.18 8.18 -6.41
C PHE A 67 -0.39 8.50 -5.14
N ILE A 68 0.37 7.57 -4.60
CA ILE A 68 1.19 7.81 -3.40
C ILE A 68 2.49 8.47 -3.84
N GLU A 69 2.55 9.80 -3.75
CA GLU A 69 3.64 10.60 -4.33
C GLU A 69 5.02 10.33 -3.74
N HIS A 70 5.08 9.99 -2.46
CA HIS A 70 6.36 9.83 -1.76
C HIS A 70 6.78 8.38 -1.59
N LEU A 71 6.07 7.44 -2.20
CA LEU A 71 6.33 6.02 -2.03
C LEU A 71 7.71 5.65 -2.56
N GLN A 72 8.53 5.03 -1.70
CA GLN A 72 9.87 4.58 -2.01
C GLN A 72 10.00 3.05 -2.01
N VAL A 73 9.25 2.40 -1.13
CA VAL A 73 9.30 0.94 -0.97
C VAL A 73 7.89 0.38 -1.02
N LEU A 74 7.67 -0.60 -1.88
CA LEU A 74 6.39 -1.30 -1.96
C LEU A 74 6.63 -2.81 -1.84
N ASP A 75 6.12 -3.41 -0.78
CA ASP A 75 6.11 -4.86 -0.63
C ASP A 75 4.69 -5.36 -0.87
N PHE A 76 4.50 -5.97 -2.02
CA PHE A 76 3.21 -6.47 -2.50
C PHE A 76 3.20 -8.00 -2.64
N GLU A 77 4.10 -8.66 -1.92
CA GLU A 77 4.25 -10.11 -1.99
C GLU A 77 2.93 -10.83 -1.64
N GLY A 78 2.63 -11.89 -2.38
CA GLY A 78 1.50 -12.74 -2.03
C GLY A 78 0.13 -12.15 -2.30
N ASN A 79 0.04 -11.15 -3.16
CA ASN A 79 -1.24 -10.60 -3.60
C ASN A 79 -1.70 -11.28 -4.89
N ASN A 80 -2.60 -10.67 -5.61
CA ASN A 80 -3.29 -11.31 -6.73
C ASN A 80 -3.22 -10.51 -8.02
N VAL A 81 -2.09 -9.84 -8.25
CA VAL A 81 -1.87 -9.10 -9.50
C VAL A 81 -1.64 -10.09 -10.63
N LYS A 82 -2.55 -10.16 -11.58
CA LYS A 82 -2.51 -11.09 -12.70
C LYS A 82 -2.10 -10.42 -14.01
N ASP A 83 -2.45 -9.17 -14.17
CA ASP A 83 -2.26 -8.42 -15.40
C ASP A 83 -1.03 -7.56 -15.30
N ILE A 84 -0.06 -7.80 -16.17
CA ILE A 84 1.19 -7.04 -16.16
C ILE A 84 0.96 -5.56 -16.42
N ASP A 85 -0.14 -5.20 -17.06
CA ASP A 85 -0.47 -3.79 -17.30
C ASP A 85 -0.69 -3.03 -16.00
N GLN A 86 -1.00 -3.70 -14.90
CA GLN A 86 -1.13 -3.06 -13.59
C GLN A 86 0.17 -2.39 -13.16
N LEU A 87 1.31 -2.93 -13.56
CA LEU A 87 2.61 -2.37 -13.20
C LEU A 87 2.81 -0.97 -13.78
N TYR A 88 2.07 -0.64 -14.82
CA TYR A 88 2.14 0.69 -15.43
C TYR A 88 1.82 1.80 -14.44
N TYR A 89 0.90 1.55 -13.52
CA TYR A 89 0.51 2.56 -12.53
C TYR A 89 1.63 2.94 -11.59
N LEU A 90 2.59 2.05 -11.38
CA LEU A 90 3.73 2.32 -10.49
C LEU A 90 4.68 3.38 -11.07
N LYS A 91 4.58 3.65 -12.35
CA LYS A 91 5.39 4.72 -12.98
C LYS A 91 5.10 6.09 -12.40
N ARG A 92 3.94 6.28 -11.81
CA ARG A 92 3.57 7.54 -11.17
C ARG A 92 4.33 7.76 -9.88
N CYS A 93 4.83 6.69 -9.28
CA CYS A 93 5.60 6.76 -8.04
C CYS A 93 7.06 7.04 -8.38
N ARG A 94 7.38 8.29 -8.61
CA ARG A 94 8.69 8.69 -9.12
C ARG A 94 9.84 8.41 -8.15
N LYS A 95 9.54 8.27 -6.87
CA LYS A 95 10.54 8.00 -5.83
C LYS A 95 10.69 6.52 -5.52
N LEU A 96 9.92 5.67 -6.20
CA LEU A 96 9.90 4.24 -5.93
C LEU A 96 11.23 3.60 -6.33
N THR A 97 11.88 2.93 -5.38
CA THR A 97 13.19 2.31 -5.58
C THR A 97 13.19 0.81 -5.33
N SER A 98 12.17 0.30 -4.64
CA SER A 98 12.10 -1.12 -4.28
C SER A 98 10.67 -1.62 -4.40
N VAL A 99 10.48 -2.70 -5.16
CA VAL A 99 9.16 -3.32 -5.36
C VAL A 99 9.32 -4.83 -5.21
N ASN A 100 8.47 -5.44 -4.40
CA ASN A 100 8.40 -6.88 -4.25
C ASN A 100 7.05 -7.39 -4.75
N LEU A 101 7.05 -8.17 -5.82
CA LEU A 101 5.85 -8.77 -6.40
C LEU A 101 5.92 -10.30 -6.38
N ILE A 102 6.76 -10.86 -5.55
CA ILE A 102 6.88 -12.32 -5.41
C ILE A 102 5.54 -12.92 -5.03
N ASN A 103 5.20 -14.07 -5.62
CA ASN A 103 3.96 -14.78 -5.35
C ASN A 103 2.69 -14.01 -5.78
N ASN A 104 2.81 -13.20 -6.81
CA ASN A 104 1.66 -12.73 -7.58
C ASN A 104 1.60 -13.53 -8.88
N PRO A 105 0.41 -13.70 -9.50
CA PRO A 105 0.30 -14.46 -10.75
C PRO A 105 1.02 -13.85 -11.94
N VAL A 106 1.29 -12.56 -11.89
CA VAL A 106 1.95 -11.84 -12.98
C VAL A 106 3.41 -12.26 -13.21
#